data_1b3c9529e254d619f13f7faefe4e3daf
#
_entry.id   1b3c9529e254d619f13f7faefe4e3daf
#
_cell.length_a   1.000
_cell.length_b   1.000
_cell.length_c   1.000
_cell.angle_alpha   90.00
_cell.angle_beta   90.00
_cell.angle_gamma   90.00
#
_symmetry.space_group_name_H-M   'P 1'
#
loop_
_entity.id
_entity.type
_entity.pdbx_description
1 polymer ?
#
loop_
_entity_poly.entity_id
_entity_poly.type
_entity_poly.pdbx_seq_one_letter_code
_entity_poly.pdbx_strand_id
1 'polypeptide(L)'
;MKSETMLPLGKVDPGLREPDTPLDVRTIATGAQEIEALGYDGIAVEECKDDPYQQLTLASVNTTSLDLATSIAMAFPRSPTITAMSAWTLQKVSGGRLILGLGSQVRGHIRRRYGMEWSAP
;
A
#
# COMPACT_ATOMS: atom_id res chain seq x y z
N MET A 1 -20.87 4.86 -7.68
CA MET A 1 -20.08 3.70 -7.21
C MET A 1 -18.61 4.10 -7.36
N LYS A 2 -17.79 3.96 -6.32
CA LYS A 2 -16.33 4.19 -6.43
C LYS A 2 -15.65 2.98 -7.04
N SER A 3 -14.67 3.21 -7.91
CA SER A 3 -13.82 2.18 -8.54
C SER A 3 -12.38 2.36 -8.08
N GLU A 4 -11.78 1.29 -7.56
CA GLU A 4 -10.41 1.28 -7.08
C GLU A 4 -9.62 0.16 -7.77
N THR A 5 -8.32 0.33 -7.90
CA THR A 5 -7.43 -0.69 -8.46
C THR A 5 -6.17 -0.83 -7.61
N MET A 6 -5.44 -1.91 -7.86
CA MET A 6 -4.17 -2.17 -7.17
C MET A 6 -3.00 -1.53 -7.91
N LEU A 7 -2.01 -1.02 -7.18
CA LEU A 7 -0.70 -0.71 -7.70
C LEU A 7 0.28 -1.86 -7.40
N PRO A 8 1.20 -2.20 -8.31
CA PRO A 8 1.33 -1.66 -9.68
C PRO A 8 0.24 -2.18 -10.61
N LEU A 9 -0.08 -1.38 -11.64
CA LEU A 9 -0.98 -1.80 -12.70
C LEU A 9 -0.47 -3.09 -13.38
N GLY A 10 -1.40 -3.99 -13.69
CA GLY A 10 -1.05 -5.25 -14.34
C GLY A 10 -0.41 -6.29 -13.45
N LYS A 11 -0.40 -6.09 -12.12
CA LYS A 11 0.04 -7.12 -11.18
C LYS A 11 -0.89 -8.34 -11.31
N VAL A 12 -0.32 -9.43 -11.78
CA VAL A 12 -1.03 -10.69 -11.89
C VAL A 12 -1.19 -11.34 -10.52
N ASP A 13 -2.32 -12.01 -10.31
CA ASP A 13 -2.58 -12.77 -9.08
C ASP A 13 -1.37 -13.66 -8.73
N PRO A 14 -0.86 -13.61 -7.49
CA PRO A 14 0.24 -14.46 -7.04
C PRO A 14 -0.03 -15.97 -7.18
N GLY A 15 -1.28 -16.37 -7.35
CA GLY A 15 -1.68 -17.75 -7.68
C GLY A 15 -1.37 -18.16 -9.11
N LEU A 16 -1.18 -17.23 -10.01
CA LEU A 16 -0.73 -17.49 -11.37
C LEU A 16 0.81 -17.47 -11.35
N ARG A 17 1.42 -18.57 -11.79
CA ARG A 17 2.86 -18.86 -11.74
C ARG A 17 3.69 -18.00 -12.70
N GLU A 18 3.57 -16.69 -12.60
CA GLU A 18 4.46 -15.77 -13.30
C GLU A 18 5.74 -15.55 -12.47
N PRO A 19 6.90 -15.35 -13.12
CA PRO A 19 8.11 -15.00 -12.40
C PRO A 19 7.87 -13.75 -11.56
N ASP A 20 8.24 -13.83 -10.28
CA ASP A 20 8.12 -12.73 -9.33
C ASP A 20 9.08 -11.59 -9.72
N THR A 21 8.64 -10.75 -10.65
CA THR A 21 9.40 -9.58 -11.08
C THR A 21 9.36 -8.55 -9.96
N PRO A 22 10.52 -8.10 -9.43
CA PRO A 22 10.55 -7.05 -8.44
C PRO A 22 9.86 -5.78 -8.96
N LEU A 23 9.07 -5.13 -8.09
CA LEU A 23 8.49 -3.83 -8.40
C LEU A 23 9.61 -2.80 -8.62
N ASP A 24 9.62 -2.14 -9.77
CA ASP A 24 10.41 -0.91 -9.91
C ASP A 24 9.64 0.25 -9.27
N VAL A 25 10.00 0.60 -8.06
CA VAL A 25 9.34 1.68 -7.29
C VAL A 25 9.34 3.03 -8.01
N ARG A 26 10.24 3.23 -8.98
CA ARG A 26 10.28 4.45 -9.79
C ARG A 26 9.07 4.58 -10.72
N THR A 27 8.40 3.48 -11.02
CA THR A 27 7.21 3.47 -11.90
C THR A 27 5.91 3.82 -11.16
N ILE A 28 5.94 3.89 -9.83
CA ILE A 28 4.74 4.14 -9.03
C ILE A 28 4.09 5.48 -9.37
N ALA A 29 4.90 6.53 -9.52
CA ALA A 29 4.41 7.86 -9.86
C ALA A 29 3.63 7.85 -11.19
N THR A 30 4.24 7.28 -12.23
CA THR A 30 3.62 7.20 -13.57
C THR A 30 2.40 6.31 -13.56
N GLY A 31 2.47 5.14 -12.90
CA GLY A 31 1.33 4.22 -12.77
C GLY A 31 0.14 4.85 -12.05
N ALA A 32 0.39 5.62 -10.99
CA ALA A 32 -0.67 6.33 -10.29
C ALA A 32 -1.32 7.41 -11.16
N GLN A 33 -0.53 8.15 -11.94
CA GLN A 33 -1.04 9.13 -12.89
C GLN A 33 -1.88 8.49 -14.01
N GLU A 34 -1.47 7.33 -14.51
CA GLU A 34 -2.23 6.57 -15.50
C GLU A 34 -3.58 6.12 -14.94
N ILE A 35 -3.61 5.62 -13.70
CA ILE A 35 -4.83 5.21 -13.02
C ILE A 35 -5.78 6.41 -12.83
N GLU A 36 -5.25 7.56 -12.43
CA GLU A 36 -6.03 8.79 -12.30
C GLU A 36 -6.62 9.23 -13.64
N ALA A 37 -5.81 9.18 -14.71
CA ALA A 37 -6.24 9.52 -16.06
C ALA A 37 -7.29 8.55 -16.64
N LEU A 38 -7.28 7.28 -16.21
CA LEU A 38 -8.30 6.29 -16.56
C LEU A 38 -9.63 6.49 -15.82
N GLY A 39 -9.68 7.41 -14.85
CA GLY A 39 -10.90 7.76 -14.12
C GLY A 39 -11.22 6.84 -12.94
N TYR A 40 -10.24 6.13 -12.39
CA TYR A 40 -10.43 5.44 -11.12
C TYR A 40 -10.54 6.44 -9.96
N ASP A 41 -11.29 6.06 -8.92
CA ASP A 41 -11.47 6.88 -7.72
C ASP A 41 -10.34 6.67 -6.71
N GLY A 42 -9.63 5.54 -6.75
CA GLY A 42 -8.58 5.25 -5.79
C GLY A 42 -7.64 4.13 -6.21
N ILE A 43 -6.56 4.04 -5.45
CA ILE A 43 -5.56 2.97 -5.56
C ILE A 43 -5.33 2.32 -4.20
N ALA A 44 -5.07 1.01 -4.24
CA ALA A 44 -4.67 0.26 -3.07
C ALA A 44 -3.27 -0.34 -3.26
N VAL A 45 -2.48 -0.40 -2.21
CA VAL A 45 -1.17 -1.07 -2.19
C VAL A 45 -1.10 -2.10 -1.09
N GLU A 46 -0.43 -3.21 -1.38
CA GLU A 46 -0.16 -4.28 -0.42
C GLU A 46 1.22 -4.09 0.24
N GLU A 47 1.34 -4.48 1.50
CA GLU A 47 2.63 -4.65 2.14
C GLU A 47 3.19 -6.05 1.85
N CYS A 48 3.94 -6.18 0.76
CA CYS A 48 4.61 -7.43 0.38
C CYS A 48 6.12 -7.33 0.58
N LYS A 49 6.84 -6.82 -0.41
CA LYS A 49 8.30 -6.63 -0.38
C LYS A 49 8.67 -5.19 -0.09
N ASP A 50 7.82 -4.26 -0.48
CA ASP A 50 8.04 -2.82 -0.38
C ASP A 50 7.09 -2.21 0.67
N ASP A 51 7.52 -1.09 1.25
CA ASP A 51 6.77 -0.37 2.27
C ASP A 51 5.56 0.36 1.65
N PRO A 52 4.32 0.09 2.10
CA PRO A 52 3.14 0.66 1.49
C PRO A 52 3.03 2.18 1.70
N TYR A 53 3.53 2.71 2.80
CA TYR A 53 3.48 4.16 3.06
C TYR A 53 4.38 4.92 2.10
N GLN A 54 5.56 4.37 1.78
CA GLN A 54 6.46 5.00 0.82
C GLN A 54 5.90 4.94 -0.61
N GLN A 55 5.31 3.81 -1.00
CA GLN A 55 4.64 3.69 -2.29
C GLN A 55 3.51 4.73 -2.42
N LEU A 56 2.63 4.83 -1.42
CA LEU A 56 1.54 5.80 -1.44
C LEU A 56 2.04 7.25 -1.35
N THR A 57 3.18 7.50 -0.71
CA THR A 57 3.78 8.84 -0.72
C THR A 57 4.18 9.25 -2.13
N LEU A 58 4.83 8.37 -2.88
CA LEU A 58 5.17 8.63 -4.28
C LEU A 58 3.92 8.87 -5.14
N ALA A 59 2.89 8.06 -4.96
CA ALA A 59 1.62 8.25 -5.65
C ALA A 59 0.95 9.58 -5.26
N SER A 60 0.95 9.93 -3.98
CA SER A 60 0.24 11.12 -3.47
C SER A 60 0.75 12.44 -4.02
N VAL A 61 2.07 12.57 -4.20
CA VAL A 61 2.68 13.81 -4.73
C VAL A 61 2.58 13.91 -6.26
N ASN A 62 2.14 12.84 -6.91
CA ASN A 62 2.00 12.77 -8.37
C ASN A 62 0.54 12.67 -8.84
N THR A 63 -0.42 12.70 -7.93
CA THR A 63 -1.87 12.64 -8.20
C THR A 63 -2.62 13.70 -7.40
N THR A 64 -3.84 14.02 -7.81
CA THR A 64 -4.63 15.11 -7.23
C THR A 64 -5.93 14.66 -6.58
N SER A 65 -6.52 13.57 -7.06
CA SER A 65 -7.88 13.16 -6.71
C SER A 65 -8.00 11.73 -6.18
N LEU A 66 -7.04 10.86 -6.46
CA LEU A 66 -7.12 9.45 -6.05
C LEU A 66 -7.14 9.27 -4.52
N ASP A 67 -8.09 8.50 -4.02
CA ASP A 67 -8.01 7.90 -2.70
C ASP A 67 -6.81 6.94 -2.65
N LEU A 68 -6.08 6.92 -1.55
CA LEU A 68 -4.82 6.20 -1.39
C LEU A 68 -4.94 5.20 -0.24
N ALA A 69 -5.10 3.93 -0.54
CA ALA A 69 -5.38 2.91 0.46
C ALA A 69 -4.19 1.96 0.70
N THR A 70 -3.95 1.61 1.96
CA THR A 70 -3.17 0.41 2.27
C THR A 70 -4.11 -0.80 2.37
N SER A 71 -3.83 -1.86 1.63
CA SER A 71 -4.67 -3.07 1.62
C SER A 71 -3.82 -4.35 1.75
N ILE A 72 -3.25 -4.57 2.84
CA ILE A 72 -3.23 -3.86 4.12
C ILE A 72 -1.79 -3.47 4.49
N ALA A 73 -1.63 -2.48 5.40
CA ALA A 73 -0.38 -2.32 6.13
C ALA A 73 -0.38 -3.23 7.36
N MET A 74 0.73 -3.93 7.61
CA MET A 74 0.81 -4.86 8.73
C MET A 74 0.97 -4.12 10.05
N ALA A 75 0.10 -4.45 11.01
CA ALA A 75 0.09 -3.77 12.31
C ALA A 75 1.27 -4.17 13.22
N PHE A 76 1.63 -5.45 13.26
CA PHE A 76 2.64 -5.96 14.20
C PHE A 76 4.08 -5.46 13.97
N PRO A 77 4.59 -5.30 12.74
CA PRO A 77 5.97 -4.89 12.54
C PRO A 77 6.29 -3.45 12.94
N ARG A 78 5.25 -2.63 13.14
CA ARG A 78 5.38 -1.22 13.52
C ARG A 78 4.71 -0.95 14.86
N SER A 79 5.33 -0.14 15.72
CA SER A 79 4.62 0.33 16.91
C SER A 79 3.43 1.21 16.50
N PRO A 80 2.38 1.30 17.33
CA PRO A 80 1.23 2.16 17.05
C PRO A 80 1.63 3.63 16.78
N THR A 81 2.62 4.13 17.51
CA THR A 81 3.15 5.48 17.34
C THR A 81 3.79 5.67 15.96
N ILE A 82 4.63 4.73 15.52
CA ILE A 82 5.27 4.81 14.19
C ILE A 82 4.23 4.71 13.07
N THR A 83 3.25 3.83 13.23
CA THR A 83 2.13 3.73 12.28
C THR A 83 1.36 5.05 12.18
N ALA A 84 1.02 5.65 13.34
CA ALA A 84 0.33 6.93 13.40
C ALA A 84 1.14 8.06 12.76
N MET A 85 2.45 8.13 13.00
CA MET A 85 3.33 9.14 12.40
C MET A 85 3.38 9.01 10.88
N SER A 86 3.53 7.79 10.36
CA SER A 86 3.55 7.53 8.92
C SER A 86 2.22 7.91 8.26
N ALA A 87 1.12 7.44 8.83
CA ALA A 87 -0.22 7.76 8.34
C ALA A 87 -0.53 9.26 8.41
N TRP A 88 -0.17 9.93 9.50
CA TRP A 88 -0.37 11.37 9.68
C TRP A 88 0.41 12.20 8.67
N THR A 89 1.67 11.81 8.42
CA THR A 89 2.50 12.49 7.42
C THR A 89 1.91 12.32 6.03
N LEU A 90 1.54 11.09 5.67
CA LEU A 90 0.96 10.80 4.36
C LEU A 90 -0.41 11.47 4.19
N GLN A 91 -1.22 11.55 5.25
CA GLN A 91 -2.50 12.26 5.22
C GLN A 91 -2.31 13.76 4.92
N LYS A 92 -1.29 14.39 5.49
CA LYS A 92 -0.95 15.78 5.18
C LYS A 92 -0.46 15.96 3.74
N VAL A 93 0.46 15.11 3.30
CA VAL A 93 1.03 15.17 1.94
C VAL A 93 -0.04 14.94 0.88
N SER A 94 -0.95 14.00 1.13
CA SER A 94 -2.03 13.67 0.20
C SER A 94 -3.22 14.64 0.23
N GLY A 95 -3.25 15.59 1.17
CA GLY A 95 -4.40 16.50 1.33
C GLY A 95 -5.66 15.78 1.84
N GLY A 96 -5.50 14.77 2.68
CA GLY A 96 -6.63 14.06 3.30
C GLY A 96 -7.13 12.82 2.55
N ARG A 97 -6.38 12.33 1.56
CA ARG A 97 -6.81 11.21 0.69
C ARG A 97 -6.39 9.82 1.18
N LEU A 98 -5.69 9.71 2.32
CA LEU A 98 -5.26 8.41 2.83
C LEU A 98 -6.44 7.63 3.44
N ILE A 99 -6.53 6.37 3.07
CA ILE A 99 -7.36 5.34 3.71
C ILE A 99 -6.43 4.31 4.33
N LEU A 100 -6.32 4.32 5.66
CA LEU A 100 -5.42 3.42 6.39
C LEU A 100 -6.11 2.08 6.67
N GLY A 101 -5.80 1.07 5.86
CA GLY A 101 -6.17 -0.32 6.11
C GLY A 101 -5.07 -1.04 6.90
N LEU A 102 -5.40 -1.53 8.09
CA LEU A 102 -4.49 -2.30 8.95
C LEU A 102 -4.93 -3.75 9.06
N GLY A 103 -3.96 -4.65 9.12
CA GLY A 103 -4.22 -6.07 9.34
C GLY A 103 -3.14 -6.75 10.16
N SER A 104 -3.54 -7.84 10.83
CA SER A 104 -2.65 -8.63 11.70
C SER A 104 -1.73 -9.56 10.92
N GLN A 105 -2.06 -9.85 9.67
CA GLN A 105 -1.41 -10.88 8.85
C GLN A 105 -1.46 -12.27 9.53
N VAL A 106 -1.05 -13.32 8.83
CA VAL A 106 -1.02 -14.67 9.39
C VAL A 106 0.21 -14.88 10.28
N ARG A 107 0.01 -15.65 11.37
CA ARG A 107 1.03 -15.94 12.39
C ARG A 107 2.37 -16.38 11.80
N GLY A 108 2.34 -17.28 10.81
CA GLY A 108 3.56 -17.80 10.18
C GLY A 108 4.37 -16.75 9.46
N HIS A 109 3.71 -15.75 8.87
CA HIS A 109 4.34 -14.65 8.17
C HIS A 109 5.01 -13.68 9.15
N ILE A 110 4.29 -13.28 10.20
CA ILE A 110 4.80 -12.37 11.24
C ILE A 110 6.02 -12.97 11.93
N ARG A 111 5.99 -14.26 12.30
CA ARG A 111 7.12 -14.90 12.96
C ARG A 111 8.33 -15.09 12.05
N ARG A 112 8.13 -15.64 10.85
CA ARG A 112 9.26 -16.04 9.97
C ARG A 112 9.89 -14.87 9.24
N ARG A 113 9.10 -13.88 8.83
CA ARG A 113 9.58 -12.76 8.05
C ARG A 113 10.01 -11.57 8.91
N TYR A 114 9.25 -11.30 9.97
CA TYR A 114 9.48 -10.12 10.81
C TYR A 114 10.13 -10.46 12.16
N GLY A 115 10.26 -11.74 12.51
CA GLY A 115 10.87 -12.17 13.78
C GLY A 115 10.08 -11.73 15.01
N MET A 116 8.79 -11.45 14.87
CA MET A 116 7.94 -10.91 15.93
C MET A 116 6.96 -11.95 16.47
N GLU A 117 6.57 -11.78 17.72
CA GLU A 117 5.47 -12.56 18.28
C GLU A 117 4.14 -12.08 17.70
N TRP A 118 3.29 -13.05 17.38
CA TRP A 118 1.94 -12.79 16.92
C TRP A 118 0.95 -13.07 18.06
N SER A 119 0.09 -12.12 18.34
CA SER A 119 -1.07 -12.32 19.20
C SER A 119 -2.35 -12.25 18.38
N ALA A 120 -3.41 -12.89 18.85
CA ALA A 120 -4.73 -12.69 18.23
C ALA A 120 -5.16 -11.22 18.37
N PRO A 121 -5.76 -10.63 17.34
CA PRO A 121 -6.29 -9.28 17.40
C PRO A 121 -7.48 -9.17 18.36
#